data_07e4e311d726b1acd7b87649154a3c0d
#
_entry.id   07e4e311d726b1acd7b87649154a3c0d
#
_cell.length_a   1.000
_cell.length_b   1.000
_cell.length_c   1.000
_cell.angle_alpha   90.00
_cell.angle_beta   90.00
_cell.angle_gamma   90.00
#
_symmetry.space_group_name_H-M   'P 1'
#
loop_
_entity.id
_entity.type
_entity.pdbx_description
1 polymer ?
#
loop_
_entity_poly.entity_id
_entity_poly.type
_entity_poly.pdbx_seq_one_letter_code
_entity_poly.pdbx_strand_id
1 'polypeptide(L)'
;PDKYKNDKSHGRFDLPHVVIYLGYDFGRGWSMGTEIEFEHGGTESAFETEFEEGGEYESEIERGGEVALEQFWLQKSFSPAFNLRLGHMIVPVGGTNQHHMPTEFFGVYRPEGENTILPCTWHETGISLWGRAGDWRYEVMFLPGLDSDRFGDNGWVSGGAGSPYEFKIANAYAGAFRIDNYSVP
;
A
#
# COMPACT_ATOMS: atom_id res chain seq x y z
N PRO A 1 -14.87 6.78 23.68
CA PRO A 1 -16.31 6.78 23.59
C PRO A 1 -16.90 8.17 23.66
N ASP A 2 -16.42 9.07 24.54
CA ASP A 2 -16.99 10.42 24.68
C ASP A 2 -16.19 11.53 23.98
N LYS A 3 -15.21 11.18 23.18
CA LYS A 3 -14.33 12.13 22.47
C LYS A 3 -15.12 13.17 21.66
N TYR A 4 -16.27 12.78 21.14
CA TYR A 4 -17.11 13.64 20.27
C TYR A 4 -18.39 14.12 20.94
N LYS A 5 -18.59 13.87 22.24
CA LYS A 5 -19.85 14.23 22.93
C LYS A 5 -20.19 15.71 22.92
N ASN A 6 -19.17 16.56 22.83
CA ASN A 6 -19.32 18.02 22.77
C ASN A 6 -18.94 18.59 21.40
N ASP A 7 -18.68 17.72 20.42
CA ASP A 7 -18.38 18.15 19.07
C ASP A 7 -19.68 18.65 18.40
N LYS A 8 -19.64 19.87 17.94
CA LYS A 8 -20.74 20.50 17.19
C LYS A 8 -20.66 20.21 15.69
N SER A 9 -19.72 19.36 15.29
CA SER A 9 -19.60 18.95 13.90
C SER A 9 -20.83 18.16 13.48
N HIS A 10 -21.24 18.36 12.25
CA HIS A 10 -22.28 17.55 11.62
C HIS A 10 -21.70 16.23 11.11
N GLY A 11 -22.56 15.31 10.75
CA GLY A 11 -22.12 14.03 10.16
C GLY A 11 -21.28 14.27 8.91
N ARG A 12 -20.28 13.40 8.70
CA ARG A 12 -19.43 13.40 7.52
C ARG A 12 -19.96 12.39 6.50
N PHE A 13 -19.88 12.78 5.25
CA PHE A 13 -20.10 11.88 4.11
C PHE A 13 -18.78 11.80 3.36
N ASP A 14 -18.33 10.60 3.09
CA ASP A 14 -17.06 10.34 2.45
C ASP A 14 -17.20 9.22 1.43
N LEU A 15 -16.37 9.25 0.42
CA LEU A 15 -16.11 8.16 -0.50
C LEU A 15 -14.65 7.76 -0.34
N PRO A 16 -14.33 7.00 0.73
CA PRO A 16 -12.94 6.83 1.17
C PRO A 16 -12.08 6.12 0.14
N HIS A 17 -12.66 5.20 -0.64
CA HIS A 17 -11.89 4.39 -1.59
C HIS A 17 -12.68 4.13 -2.87
N VAL A 18 -12.07 4.44 -4.02
CA VAL A 18 -12.51 3.98 -5.33
C VAL A 18 -11.33 3.34 -6.03
N VAL A 19 -11.38 2.03 -6.22
CA VAL A 19 -10.28 1.28 -6.84
C VAL A 19 -10.65 0.87 -8.25
N ILE A 20 -9.77 1.16 -9.20
CA ILE A 20 -9.87 0.70 -10.58
C ILE A 20 -8.74 -0.28 -10.85
N TYR A 21 -9.10 -1.53 -11.06
CA TYR A 21 -8.16 -2.57 -11.47
C TYR A 21 -8.34 -2.90 -12.95
N LEU A 22 -7.24 -2.85 -13.71
CA LEU A 22 -7.20 -3.24 -15.12
C LEU A 22 -6.17 -4.33 -15.31
N GLY A 23 -6.57 -5.41 -15.93
CA GLY A 23 -5.68 -6.52 -16.26
C GLY A 23 -5.77 -6.87 -17.74
N TYR A 24 -4.66 -7.34 -18.29
CA TYR A 24 -4.62 -7.82 -19.67
C TYR A 24 -3.73 -9.06 -19.81
N ASP A 25 -4.25 -10.06 -20.50
CA ASP A 25 -3.49 -11.27 -20.87
C ASP A 25 -3.07 -11.17 -22.35
N PHE A 26 -1.77 -11.05 -22.57
CA PHE A 26 -1.16 -11.01 -23.90
C PHE A 26 -1.02 -12.41 -24.55
N GLY A 27 -1.37 -13.45 -23.80
CA GLY A 27 -1.14 -14.83 -24.20
C GLY A 27 0.32 -15.28 -23.97
N ARG A 28 0.55 -16.58 -24.19
CA ARG A 28 1.87 -17.22 -24.03
C ARG A 28 2.49 -17.00 -22.64
N GLY A 29 1.66 -16.84 -21.61
CA GLY A 29 2.07 -16.61 -20.24
C GLY A 29 2.50 -15.17 -19.92
N TRP A 30 2.26 -14.21 -20.80
CA TRP A 30 2.45 -12.79 -20.51
C TRP A 30 1.15 -12.14 -20.08
N SER A 31 1.21 -11.40 -18.98
CA SER A 31 0.08 -10.60 -18.49
C SER A 31 0.56 -9.31 -17.83
N MET A 32 -0.34 -8.36 -17.70
CA MET A 32 -0.12 -7.13 -16.95
C MET A 32 -1.31 -6.84 -16.03
N GLY A 33 -1.04 -6.11 -14.98
CA GLY A 33 -2.07 -5.55 -14.13
C GLY A 33 -1.70 -4.16 -13.69
N THR A 34 -2.71 -3.33 -13.47
CA THR A 34 -2.57 -2.02 -12.86
C THR A 34 -3.74 -1.77 -11.92
N GLU A 35 -3.46 -1.08 -10.85
CA GLU A 35 -4.41 -0.70 -9.84
C GLU A 35 -4.22 0.77 -9.50
N ILE A 36 -5.30 1.53 -9.63
CA ILE A 36 -5.35 2.95 -9.35
C ILE A 36 -6.40 3.15 -8.27
N GLU A 37 -5.99 3.69 -7.14
CA GLU A 37 -6.87 4.07 -6.05
C GLU A 37 -7.10 5.57 -6.05
N PHE A 38 -8.35 5.94 -5.81
CA PHE A 38 -8.78 7.30 -5.50
C PHE A 38 -9.23 7.31 -4.05
N GLU A 39 -8.48 7.95 -3.18
CA GLU A 39 -8.88 8.16 -1.79
C GLU A 39 -9.71 9.45 -1.68
N HIS A 40 -10.72 9.41 -0.82
CA HIS A 40 -11.69 10.50 -0.63
C HIS A 40 -12.33 11.03 -1.93
N GLY A 41 -12.22 10.24 -3.03
CA GLY A 41 -12.93 10.40 -4.30
C GLY A 41 -12.81 11.73 -5.02
N GLY A 42 -11.92 12.62 -4.61
CA GLY A 42 -11.87 13.99 -5.10
C GLY A 42 -13.09 14.84 -4.67
N THR A 43 -13.93 14.34 -3.78
CA THR A 43 -15.16 14.99 -3.34
C THR A 43 -14.99 15.82 -2.08
N GLU A 44 -13.87 15.69 -1.40
CA GLU A 44 -13.59 16.42 -0.17
C GLU A 44 -12.57 17.53 -0.34
N SER A 45 -12.70 18.53 0.55
CA SER A 45 -11.64 19.46 0.87
C SER A 45 -11.17 19.13 2.28
N ALA A 46 -9.95 18.66 2.42
CA ALA A 46 -9.33 18.46 3.72
C ALA A 46 -8.73 19.77 4.20
N PHE A 47 -9.00 20.11 5.46
CA PHE A 47 -8.26 21.15 6.16
C PHE A 47 -7.19 20.42 6.97
N GLU A 48 -5.99 20.42 6.46
CA GLU A 48 -4.84 19.88 7.16
C GLU A 48 -4.18 20.98 7.99
N THR A 49 -3.77 20.60 9.19
CA THR A 49 -2.94 21.43 10.04
C THR A 49 -1.69 20.65 10.34
N GLU A 50 -0.61 21.00 9.69
CA GLU A 50 0.68 20.43 9.95
C GLU A 50 1.46 21.24 10.98
N PHE A 51 2.21 20.53 11.81
CA PHE A 51 3.11 21.16 12.77
C PHE A 51 4.52 21.18 12.18
N GLU A 52 4.99 22.34 11.80
CA GLU A 52 6.33 22.49 11.27
C GLU A 52 7.41 22.49 12.35
N GLU A 53 8.63 22.07 12.00
CA GLU A 53 9.78 22.02 12.90
C GLU A 53 10.14 23.36 13.55
N GLY A 54 9.62 24.47 13.04
CA GLY A 54 9.76 25.80 13.61
C GLY A 54 8.83 26.12 14.78
N GLY A 55 7.89 25.21 15.11
CA GLY A 55 6.88 25.41 16.15
C GLY A 55 5.67 26.21 15.68
N GLU A 56 5.52 26.41 14.39
CA GLU A 56 4.37 27.05 13.79
C GLU A 56 3.41 26.00 13.23
N TYR A 57 2.11 26.31 13.24
CA TYR A 57 1.08 25.50 12.59
C TYR A 57 0.80 26.09 11.23
N GLU A 58 1.07 25.35 10.19
CA GLU A 58 0.59 25.67 8.85
C GLU A 58 -0.75 24.96 8.61
N SER A 59 -1.68 25.71 8.06
CA SER A 59 -3.01 25.18 7.76
C SER A 59 -3.26 25.33 6.28
N GLU A 60 -3.32 24.22 5.60
CA GLU A 60 -3.64 24.17 4.17
C GLU A 60 -5.04 23.60 3.92
N ILE A 61 -5.67 24.07 2.86
CA ILE A 61 -6.91 23.48 2.36
C ILE A 61 -6.55 22.65 1.14
N GLU A 62 -6.42 21.36 1.34
CA GLU A 62 -6.37 20.43 0.21
C GLU A 62 -7.76 20.23 -0.39
N ARG A 63 -7.84 20.34 -1.69
CA ARG A 63 -9.05 20.06 -2.45
C ARG A 63 -8.84 18.84 -3.31
N GLY A 64 -9.72 17.88 -3.13
CA GLY A 64 -9.66 16.60 -3.83
C GLY A 64 -8.91 15.56 -3.01
N GLY A 65 -9.20 14.32 -3.22
CA GLY A 65 -8.52 13.22 -2.57
C GLY A 65 -7.19 12.89 -3.25
N GLU A 66 -6.50 11.91 -2.70
CA GLU A 66 -5.29 11.35 -3.27
C GLU A 66 -5.63 10.43 -4.46
N VAL A 67 -4.75 10.40 -5.45
CA VAL A 67 -4.75 9.39 -6.53
C VAL A 67 -3.43 8.65 -6.50
N ALA A 68 -3.48 7.41 -6.08
CA ALA A 68 -2.31 6.55 -5.97
C ALA A 68 -2.28 5.50 -7.07
N LEU A 69 -1.09 5.30 -7.66
CA LEU A 69 -0.80 4.11 -8.47
C LEU A 69 -0.31 3.01 -7.51
N GLU A 70 -1.21 2.15 -7.05
CA GLU A 70 -0.83 1.10 -6.11
C GLU A 70 -0.09 -0.04 -6.78
N GLN A 71 -0.47 -0.39 -8.01
CA GLN A 71 0.21 -1.42 -8.76
C GLN A 71 0.29 -1.09 -10.24
N PHE A 72 1.43 -1.41 -10.84
CA PHE A 72 1.62 -1.52 -12.29
C PHE A 72 2.73 -2.53 -12.58
N TRP A 73 2.37 -3.68 -13.10
CA TRP A 73 3.34 -4.76 -13.30
C TRP A 73 3.14 -5.50 -14.61
N LEU A 74 4.24 -6.07 -15.10
CA LEU A 74 4.29 -7.06 -16.17
C LEU A 74 4.74 -8.40 -15.60
N GLN A 75 4.05 -9.47 -15.97
CA GLN A 75 4.35 -10.82 -15.51
C GLN A 75 4.61 -11.76 -16.67
N LYS A 76 5.59 -12.63 -16.47
CA LYS A 76 5.81 -13.83 -17.28
C LYS A 76 5.58 -15.08 -16.43
N SER A 77 4.59 -15.86 -16.78
CA SER A 77 4.33 -17.17 -16.21
C SER A 77 5.02 -18.24 -17.04
N PHE A 78 5.90 -19.00 -16.44
CA PHE A 78 6.59 -20.14 -17.05
C PHE A 78 5.91 -21.46 -16.68
N SER A 79 5.39 -21.54 -15.46
CA SER A 79 4.60 -22.66 -14.94
C SER A 79 3.80 -22.18 -13.72
N PRO A 80 2.85 -22.96 -13.19
CA PRO A 80 2.19 -22.63 -11.93
C PRO A 80 3.18 -22.41 -10.77
N ALA A 81 4.28 -23.13 -10.78
CA ALA A 81 5.31 -23.05 -9.74
C ALA A 81 6.36 -21.95 -9.98
N PHE A 82 6.40 -21.32 -11.15
CA PHE A 82 7.43 -20.33 -11.45
C PHE A 82 6.88 -19.19 -12.30
N ASN A 83 6.79 -18.02 -11.70
CA ASN A 83 6.35 -16.78 -12.33
C ASN A 83 7.32 -15.66 -11.96
N LEU A 84 7.66 -14.86 -12.94
CA LEU A 84 8.44 -13.63 -12.78
C LEU A 84 7.53 -12.43 -12.97
N ARG A 85 7.56 -11.49 -12.03
CA ARG A 85 6.82 -10.22 -12.11
C ARG A 85 7.78 -9.06 -11.93
N LEU A 86 7.61 -8.02 -12.72
CA LEU A 86 8.43 -6.81 -12.73
C LEU A 86 7.51 -5.61 -12.70
N GLY A 87 7.84 -4.61 -11.92
CA GLY A 87 7.09 -3.36 -11.86
C GLY A 87 6.83 -2.89 -10.45
N HIS A 88 5.79 -2.09 -10.29
CA HIS A 88 5.31 -1.58 -9.02
C HIS A 88 4.27 -2.54 -8.47
N MET A 89 4.49 -3.04 -7.26
CA MET A 89 3.74 -4.19 -6.74
C MET A 89 3.58 -4.09 -5.22
N ILE A 90 2.53 -4.72 -4.71
CA ILE A 90 2.35 -4.88 -3.26
C ILE A 90 3.49 -5.72 -2.70
N VAL A 91 4.12 -5.22 -1.66
CA VAL A 91 5.18 -5.94 -0.94
C VAL A 91 4.56 -7.09 -0.15
N PRO A 92 5.05 -8.33 -0.28
CA PRO A 92 4.42 -9.51 0.31
C PRO A 92 4.67 -9.63 1.84
N VAL A 93 4.51 -8.54 2.57
CA VAL A 93 4.68 -8.47 4.03
C VAL A 93 3.39 -7.96 4.66
N GLY A 94 3.02 -8.54 5.79
CA GLY A 94 1.80 -8.17 6.49
C GLY A 94 0.54 -8.90 5.99
N GLY A 95 -0.46 -8.98 6.84
CA GLY A 95 -1.74 -9.59 6.52
C GLY A 95 -2.66 -8.60 5.81
N THR A 96 -2.86 -7.44 6.39
CA THR A 96 -3.70 -6.38 5.84
C THR A 96 -3.13 -5.83 4.53
N ASN A 97 -1.80 -5.75 4.42
CA ASN A 97 -1.16 -5.30 3.18
C ASN A 97 -1.43 -6.24 1.98
N GLN A 98 -1.55 -7.54 2.22
CA GLN A 98 -1.89 -8.51 1.17
C GLN A 98 -3.40 -8.54 0.86
N HIS A 99 -4.23 -8.08 1.79
CA HIS A 99 -5.68 -7.98 1.71
C HIS A 99 -6.09 -6.51 1.82
N HIS A 100 -5.47 -5.68 0.97
CA HIS A 100 -5.60 -4.22 1.03
C HIS A 100 -6.86 -3.68 0.35
N MET A 101 -7.61 -4.53 -0.33
CA MET A 101 -8.85 -4.12 -0.99
C MET A 101 -9.89 -3.67 0.04
N PRO A 102 -10.56 -2.53 -0.15
CA PRO A 102 -11.57 -2.03 0.79
C PRO A 102 -12.70 -3.02 1.08
N THR A 103 -12.97 -3.92 0.13
CA THR A 103 -13.97 -4.99 0.27
C THR A 103 -13.56 -6.11 1.22
N GLU A 104 -12.29 -6.17 1.60
CA GLU A 104 -11.73 -7.17 2.52
C GLU A 104 -11.60 -6.64 3.94
N PHE A 105 -11.86 -5.35 4.17
CA PHE A 105 -11.81 -4.74 5.50
C PHE A 105 -13.06 -5.13 6.31
N PHE A 106 -12.87 -5.30 7.62
CA PHE A 106 -13.98 -5.49 8.54
C PHE A 106 -14.79 -4.19 8.72
N GLY A 107 -14.17 -3.04 8.62
CA GLY A 107 -14.76 -1.70 8.73
C GLY A 107 -14.73 -0.95 7.42
N VAL A 108 -15.10 0.33 7.48
CA VAL A 108 -15.01 1.24 6.34
C VAL A 108 -13.56 1.64 6.03
N TYR A 109 -12.74 1.67 7.07
CA TYR A 109 -11.34 2.05 6.98
C TYR A 109 -10.44 0.86 7.28
N ARG A 110 -9.19 0.94 6.85
CA ARG A 110 -8.15 -0.06 7.11
C ARG A 110 -7.95 -0.28 8.62
N PRO A 111 -7.64 -1.51 9.08
CA PRO A 111 -7.29 -1.76 10.47
C PRO A 111 -6.02 -0.99 10.89
N GLU A 112 -6.10 -0.24 11.98
CA GLU A 112 -5.01 0.64 12.43
C GLU A 112 -3.74 -0.10 12.87
N GLY A 113 -3.84 -1.34 13.34
CA GLY A 113 -2.73 -2.04 13.98
C GLY A 113 -1.53 -2.24 13.05
N GLU A 114 -1.75 -2.75 11.85
CA GLU A 114 -0.68 -2.97 10.87
C GLU A 114 -0.22 -1.65 10.25
N ASN A 115 -1.15 -0.74 9.98
CA ASN A 115 -0.88 0.58 9.43
C ASN A 115 0.04 1.44 10.31
N THR A 116 -0.02 1.26 11.62
CA THR A 116 0.86 2.00 12.56
C THR A 116 2.31 1.54 12.44
N ILE A 117 2.54 0.26 12.11
CA ILE A 117 3.87 -0.36 12.15
C ILE A 117 4.51 -0.40 10.77
N LEU A 118 3.73 -0.74 9.75
CA LEU A 118 4.19 -0.92 8.37
C LEU A 118 3.62 0.18 7.46
N PRO A 119 4.29 0.50 6.34
CA PRO A 119 3.68 1.32 5.31
C PRO A 119 2.34 0.73 4.88
N CYS A 120 1.35 1.59 4.60
CA CYS A 120 0.03 1.17 4.20
C CYS A 120 -0.50 2.05 3.05
N THR A 121 -0.89 1.50 1.95
CA THR A 121 -0.53 0.17 1.41
C THR A 121 0.96 0.15 1.11
N TRP A 122 1.69 -0.87 1.54
CA TRP A 122 3.11 -0.95 1.19
C TRP A 122 3.27 -1.54 -0.21
N HIS A 123 3.61 -0.71 -1.15
CA HIS A 123 3.92 -1.08 -2.53
C HIS A 123 5.27 -0.49 -2.95
N GLU A 124 5.99 -1.20 -3.79
CA GLU A 124 7.33 -0.82 -4.24
C GLU A 124 7.60 -1.30 -5.66
N THR A 125 8.48 -0.57 -6.34
CA THR A 125 8.99 -1.03 -7.64
C THR A 125 10.09 -2.05 -7.45
N GLY A 126 9.95 -3.21 -8.06
CA GLY A 126 10.90 -4.30 -7.84
C GLY A 126 10.71 -5.49 -8.77
N ILE A 127 11.30 -6.59 -8.34
CA ILE A 127 11.26 -7.88 -9.02
C ILE A 127 10.69 -8.90 -8.04
N SER A 128 9.64 -9.62 -8.44
CA SER A 128 9.05 -10.70 -7.67
C SER A 128 9.12 -12.01 -8.43
N LEU A 129 9.56 -13.05 -7.72
CA LEU A 129 9.46 -14.45 -8.12
C LEU A 129 8.44 -15.11 -7.22
N TRP A 130 7.40 -15.69 -7.81
CA TRP A 130 6.37 -16.37 -7.04
C TRP A 130 5.86 -17.63 -7.73
N GLY A 131 5.24 -18.50 -6.95
CA GLY A 131 4.66 -19.72 -7.48
C GLY A 131 3.78 -20.46 -6.49
N ARG A 132 3.17 -21.53 -7.01
CA ARG A 132 2.36 -22.48 -6.23
C ARG A 132 2.82 -23.90 -6.50
N ALA A 133 2.91 -24.68 -5.43
CA ALA A 133 3.22 -26.10 -5.48
C ALA A 133 2.33 -26.84 -4.47
N GLY A 134 1.31 -27.54 -4.96
CA GLY A 134 0.26 -28.11 -4.13
C GLY A 134 -0.49 -27.01 -3.36
N ASP A 135 -0.57 -27.17 -2.06
CA ASP A 135 -1.24 -26.24 -1.16
C ASP A 135 -0.35 -25.05 -0.75
N TRP A 136 0.87 -25.00 -1.24
CA TRP A 136 1.81 -23.94 -0.90
C TRP A 136 1.87 -22.86 -1.97
N ARG A 137 1.85 -21.60 -1.54
CA ARG A 137 2.23 -20.42 -2.32
C ARG A 137 3.47 -19.82 -1.70
N TYR A 138 4.39 -19.39 -2.51
CA TYR A 138 5.60 -18.69 -2.08
C TYR A 138 5.86 -17.50 -2.98
N GLU A 139 6.49 -16.49 -2.40
CA GLU A 139 6.90 -15.28 -3.10
C GLU A 139 8.19 -14.73 -2.49
N VAL A 140 9.11 -14.31 -3.35
CA VAL A 140 10.33 -13.59 -2.98
C VAL A 140 10.36 -12.33 -3.81
N MET A 141 10.46 -11.19 -3.17
CA MET A 141 10.53 -9.89 -3.82
C MET A 141 11.85 -9.20 -3.48
N PHE A 142 12.51 -8.64 -4.48
CA PHE A 142 13.65 -7.75 -4.36
C PHE A 142 13.17 -6.33 -4.68
N LEU A 143 13.46 -5.37 -3.78
CA LEU A 143 12.91 -4.03 -3.79
C LEU A 143 13.88 -3.01 -3.17
N PRO A 144 13.68 -1.69 -3.36
CA PRO A 144 14.35 -0.68 -2.55
C PRO A 144 13.99 -0.85 -1.07
N GLY A 145 14.98 -0.68 -0.21
CA GLY A 145 14.78 -0.71 1.25
C GLY A 145 14.07 0.54 1.75
N LEU A 146 13.50 0.43 2.94
CA LEU A 146 12.99 1.57 3.69
C LEU A 146 14.16 2.42 4.20
N ASP A 147 13.93 3.72 4.33
CA ASP A 147 14.88 4.64 4.94
C ASP A 147 14.87 4.46 6.46
N SER A 148 15.92 3.81 6.98
CA SER A 148 16.03 3.53 8.41
C SER A 148 16.26 4.78 9.28
N ASP A 149 16.74 5.86 8.70
CA ASP A 149 16.95 7.11 9.44
C ASP A 149 15.62 7.77 9.82
N ARG A 150 14.54 7.34 9.17
CA ARG A 150 13.17 7.79 9.43
C ARG A 150 12.37 6.84 10.32
N PHE A 151 12.97 5.78 10.82
CA PHE A 151 12.34 4.91 11.81
C PHE A 151 12.24 5.62 13.16
N GLY A 152 11.13 5.49 13.84
CA GLY A 152 10.93 6.17 15.13
C GLY A 152 9.72 5.69 15.90
N ASP A 153 9.58 6.24 17.10
CA ASP A 153 8.55 5.84 18.05
C ASP A 153 7.12 6.12 17.57
N ASN A 154 6.96 7.09 16.67
CA ASN A 154 5.65 7.53 16.17
C ASN A 154 5.18 6.85 14.88
N GLY A 155 6.02 6.08 14.22
CA GLY A 155 5.66 5.44 12.95
C GLY A 155 6.41 4.14 12.71
N TRP A 156 7.20 3.70 13.68
CA TRP A 156 8.01 2.49 13.54
C TRP A 156 8.76 2.47 12.21
N VAL A 157 8.57 1.43 11.41
CA VAL A 157 9.20 1.31 10.09
C VAL A 157 8.40 1.99 8.98
N SER A 158 7.13 2.33 9.23
CA SER A 158 6.26 2.98 8.23
C SER A 158 6.82 4.33 7.79
N GLY A 159 7.42 5.10 8.70
CA GLY A 159 8.08 6.36 8.37
C GLY A 159 9.19 6.26 7.34
N GLY A 160 9.79 5.08 7.20
CA GLY A 160 10.85 4.82 6.21
C GLY A 160 10.37 4.67 4.77
N ALA A 161 9.06 4.61 4.53
CA ALA A 161 8.51 4.55 3.18
C ALA A 161 8.56 5.90 2.46
N GLY A 162 8.51 6.99 3.21
CA GLY A 162 8.60 8.35 2.65
C GLY A 162 9.95 8.61 1.99
N SER A 163 9.93 9.37 0.90
CA SER A 163 11.13 9.85 0.24
C SER A 163 11.08 11.37 0.13
N PRO A 164 12.18 12.08 0.48
CA PRO A 164 12.24 13.52 0.30
C PRO A 164 12.49 13.93 -1.17
N TYR A 165 12.54 12.96 -2.09
CA TYR A 165 12.83 13.17 -3.51
C TYR A 165 11.62 12.80 -4.35
N GLU A 166 11.50 13.40 -5.53
CA GLU A 166 10.46 13.06 -6.52
C GLU A 166 10.54 11.60 -7.01
N PHE A 167 11.66 10.95 -6.82
CA PHE A 167 11.85 9.53 -7.09
C PHE A 167 12.63 8.88 -5.96
N LYS A 168 12.35 7.61 -5.72
CA LYS A 168 13.01 6.84 -4.66
C LYS A 168 14.44 6.50 -5.09
N ILE A 169 15.41 6.93 -4.27
CA ILE A 169 16.80 6.56 -4.45
C ILE A 169 17.03 5.23 -3.72
N ALA A 170 17.43 4.21 -4.45
CA ALA A 170 17.76 2.91 -3.87
C ALA A 170 19.18 2.91 -3.26
N ASN A 171 19.37 3.67 -2.19
CA ASN A 171 20.63 3.64 -1.41
C ASN A 171 20.78 2.36 -0.60
N ALA A 172 19.65 1.68 -0.33
CA ALA A 172 19.58 0.38 0.32
C ALA A 172 18.64 -0.53 -0.46
N TYR A 173 18.89 -1.81 -0.39
CA TYR A 173 18.04 -2.84 -0.99
C TYR A 173 17.45 -3.71 0.09
N ALA A 174 16.26 -4.23 -0.15
CA ALA A 174 15.58 -5.15 0.73
C ALA A 174 15.09 -6.39 -0.03
N GLY A 175 14.90 -7.46 0.70
CA GLY A 175 14.23 -8.66 0.24
C GLY A 175 13.02 -8.94 1.12
N ALA A 176 11.89 -9.22 0.51
CA ALA A 176 10.70 -9.71 1.19
C ALA A 176 10.46 -11.17 0.80
N PHE A 177 10.05 -11.97 1.75
CA PHE A 177 9.72 -13.38 1.54
C PHE A 177 8.38 -13.69 2.22
N ARG A 178 7.53 -14.41 1.50
CA ARG A 178 6.26 -14.92 2.01
C ARG A 178 6.07 -16.36 1.61
N ILE A 179 5.48 -17.13 2.51
CA ILE A 179 5.01 -18.49 2.25
C ILE A 179 3.63 -18.66 2.88
N ASP A 180 2.68 -19.15 2.12
CA ASP A 180 1.31 -19.40 2.55
C ASP A 180 1.00 -20.89 2.36
N ASN A 181 0.27 -21.46 3.30
CA ASN A 181 -0.24 -22.83 3.20
C ASN A 181 -1.78 -22.81 3.22
N TYR A 182 -2.39 -23.39 2.22
CA TYR A 182 -3.84 -23.47 2.03
C TYR A 182 -4.43 -24.86 2.30
N SER A 183 -3.68 -25.74 2.96
CA SER A 183 -4.18 -27.07 3.31
C SER A 183 -5.19 -27.07 4.48
N VAL A 184 -5.20 -25.98 5.25
CA VAL A 184 -6.14 -25.77 6.36
C VAL A 184 -7.03 -24.60 5.98
N PRO A 185 -8.38 -24.75 6.04
CA PRO A 185 -9.34 -23.70 5.74
C PRO A 185 -9.34 -22.59 6.79
#